data_a68f556d67d15ef8a56ef1c592d9933c
#
_entry.id   a68f556d67d15ef8a56ef1c592d9933c
#
_cell.length_a   1.000
_cell.length_b   1.000
_cell.length_c   1.000
_cell.angle_alpha   90.00
_cell.angle_beta   90.00
_cell.angle_gamma   90.00
#
_symmetry.space_group_name_H-M   'P 1'
#
loop_
_entity.id
_entity.type
_entity.pdbx_description
1 polymer ?
#
loop_
_entity_poly.entity_id
_entity_poly.type
_entity_poly.pdbx_seq_one_letter_code
_entity_poly.pdbx_strand_id
1 'polypeptide(L)'
;MYWKNGFYDVSIDGAVEITKKYWQELLDGQSAGLIIVENEKGYPILKEYEPTLLELKARKIAELQAYDASESVNSFSIGNVSGWLNKSTRVGLMNSISIERESGRSETTIWLNDAKLVLSIEKAIDMLQQIELYALACYHTTQGHIKAINQLETKEEIEAYNFKTGYPGKLSFFG
;
A
#
# COMPACT_ATOMS: atom_id res chain seq x y z
N MET A 1 -12.74 40.73 12.12
CA MET A 1 -12.61 39.44 11.41
C MET A 1 -13.92 38.71 11.50
N TYR A 2 -14.37 38.10 10.42
CA TYR A 2 -15.66 37.42 10.36
C TYR A 2 -15.45 35.97 9.92
N TRP A 3 -16.29 35.05 10.41
CA TRP A 3 -16.23 33.64 10.11
C TRP A 3 -17.56 33.15 9.51
N LYS A 4 -17.48 32.42 8.38
CA LYS A 4 -18.54 31.61 7.79
C LYS A 4 -17.90 30.58 6.85
N ASN A 5 -17.65 29.36 7.32
CA ASN A 5 -16.90 28.34 6.58
C ASN A 5 -15.50 28.82 6.09
N GLY A 6 -14.97 29.90 6.70
CA GLY A 6 -13.71 30.55 6.34
C GLY A 6 -13.61 31.94 7.00
N PHE A 7 -12.44 32.55 6.88
CA PHE A 7 -12.18 33.87 7.46
C PHE A 7 -12.39 34.98 6.42
N TYR A 8 -13.01 36.10 6.84
CA TYR A 8 -13.29 37.27 6.02
C TYR A 8 -12.92 38.54 6.75
N ASP A 9 -12.34 39.51 6.06
CA ASP A 9 -11.99 40.82 6.60
C ASP A 9 -13.20 41.76 6.72
N VAL A 10 -14.26 41.49 5.93
CA VAL A 10 -15.49 42.28 5.89
C VAL A 10 -16.69 41.43 6.36
N SER A 11 -17.71 42.09 6.91
CA SER A 11 -18.94 41.41 7.26
C SER A 11 -19.68 40.91 6.03
N ILE A 12 -20.08 39.63 6.06
CA ILE A 12 -20.94 38.99 5.04
C ILE A 12 -22.19 38.44 5.74
N ASP A 13 -23.25 38.25 4.98
CA ASP A 13 -24.51 37.75 5.53
C ASP A 13 -24.34 36.38 6.19
N GLY A 14 -24.82 36.25 7.43
CA GLY A 14 -24.74 35.05 8.27
C GLY A 14 -23.34 34.74 8.81
N ALA A 15 -22.35 35.64 8.70
CA ALA A 15 -21.05 35.48 9.35
C ALA A 15 -21.07 35.95 10.80
N VAL A 16 -20.31 35.27 11.65
CA VAL A 16 -20.09 35.67 13.03
C VAL A 16 -18.82 36.50 13.19
N GLU A 17 -18.89 37.57 13.96
CA GLU A 17 -17.71 38.39 14.25
C GLU A 17 -16.85 37.72 15.31
N ILE A 18 -15.53 37.68 15.06
CA ILE A 18 -14.51 37.16 15.99
C ILE A 18 -13.42 38.20 16.21
N THR A 19 -12.77 38.16 17.35
CA THR A 19 -11.63 39.03 17.64
C THR A 19 -10.39 38.59 16.86
N LYS A 20 -9.47 39.53 16.60
CA LYS A 20 -8.17 39.18 16.01
C LYS A 20 -7.37 38.19 16.86
N LYS A 21 -7.46 38.32 18.19
CA LYS A 21 -6.79 37.39 19.11
C LYS A 21 -7.33 35.98 18.95
N TYR A 22 -8.65 35.81 18.92
CA TYR A 22 -9.29 34.51 18.76
C TYR A 22 -9.03 33.90 17.37
N TRP A 23 -9.01 34.73 16.33
CA TRP A 23 -8.60 34.29 14.99
C TRP A 23 -7.19 33.70 15.00
N GLN A 24 -6.22 34.36 15.69
CA GLN A 24 -4.85 33.86 15.81
C GLN A 24 -4.82 32.51 16.58
N GLU A 25 -5.57 32.40 17.69
CA GLU A 25 -5.69 31.16 18.46
C GLU A 25 -6.22 30.01 17.61
N LEU A 26 -7.19 30.27 16.71
CA LEU A 26 -7.70 29.26 15.77
C LEU A 26 -6.63 28.82 14.76
N LEU A 27 -5.84 29.74 14.21
CA LEU A 27 -4.76 29.42 13.29
C LEU A 27 -3.62 28.67 13.98
N ASP A 28 -3.28 29.05 15.19
CA ASP A 28 -2.26 28.36 15.98
C ASP A 28 -2.69 26.91 16.30
N GLY A 29 -3.96 26.72 16.68
CA GLY A 29 -4.53 25.40 16.89
C GLY A 29 -4.58 24.55 15.62
N GLN A 30 -4.92 25.16 14.48
CA GLN A 30 -4.89 24.47 13.19
C GLN A 30 -3.46 24.04 12.80
N SER A 31 -2.48 24.90 13.07
CA SER A 31 -1.07 24.58 12.87
C SER A 31 -0.56 23.47 13.80
N ALA A 32 -1.22 23.29 14.96
CA ALA A 32 -0.97 22.19 15.89
C ALA A 32 -1.73 20.90 15.55
N GLY A 33 -2.45 20.85 14.42
CA GLY A 33 -3.16 19.66 13.94
C GLY A 33 -4.64 19.56 14.31
N LEU A 34 -5.21 20.60 14.95
CA LEU A 34 -6.65 20.70 15.19
C LEU A 34 -7.37 21.17 13.93
N ILE A 35 -8.67 20.92 13.85
CA ILE A 35 -9.53 21.45 12.79
C ILE A 35 -10.44 22.55 13.35
N ILE A 36 -10.73 23.54 12.50
CA ILE A 36 -11.69 24.59 12.82
C ILE A 36 -13.06 24.11 12.30
N VAL A 37 -14.02 23.99 13.22
CA VAL A 37 -15.40 23.60 12.91
C VAL A 37 -16.36 24.64 13.49
N GLU A 38 -17.60 24.68 13.00
CA GLU A 38 -18.66 25.50 13.57
C GLU A 38 -19.37 24.77 14.70
N ASN A 39 -19.63 25.47 15.81
CA ASN A 39 -20.56 24.97 16.84
C ASN A 39 -22.00 25.21 16.39
N GLU A 40 -22.96 24.79 17.21
CA GLU A 40 -24.42 24.96 16.96
C GLU A 40 -24.87 26.40 16.71
N LYS A 41 -24.06 27.38 17.08
CA LYS A 41 -24.34 28.83 16.91
C LYS A 41 -23.59 29.42 15.71
N GLY A 42 -22.93 28.58 14.88
CA GLY A 42 -22.12 29.05 13.76
C GLY A 42 -20.77 29.67 14.16
N TYR A 43 -20.36 29.57 15.45
CA TYR A 43 -19.10 30.14 15.93
C TYR A 43 -17.97 29.16 15.73
N PRO A 44 -16.79 29.57 15.18
CA PRO A 44 -15.67 28.69 14.94
C PRO A 44 -15.05 28.22 16.25
N ILE A 45 -14.80 26.92 16.36
CA ILE A 45 -14.10 26.29 17.49
C ILE A 45 -13.05 25.32 16.98
N LEU A 46 -12.02 25.08 17.79
CA LEU A 46 -11.04 24.05 17.53
C LEU A 46 -11.57 22.69 17.99
N LYS A 47 -11.37 21.66 17.17
CA LYS A 47 -11.71 20.28 17.47
C LYS A 47 -10.57 19.34 17.00
N GLU A 48 -10.35 18.25 17.69
CA GLU A 48 -9.51 17.17 17.21
C GLU A 48 -10.09 16.57 15.92
N TYR A 49 -9.22 16.29 14.96
CA TYR A 49 -9.64 15.62 13.75
C TYR A 49 -9.92 14.14 14.02
N GLU A 50 -11.13 13.73 13.80
CA GLU A 50 -11.52 12.32 13.85
C GLU A 50 -11.67 11.80 12.42
N PRO A 51 -10.79 10.86 11.99
CA PRO A 51 -10.88 10.32 10.65
C PRO A 51 -12.18 9.53 10.45
N THR A 52 -12.76 9.68 9.29
CA THR A 52 -13.94 8.92 8.88
C THR A 52 -13.58 7.43 8.68
N LEU A 53 -14.59 6.55 8.72
CA LEU A 53 -14.38 5.13 8.42
C LEU A 53 -13.78 4.92 7.02
N LEU A 54 -14.17 5.76 6.04
CA LEU A 54 -13.63 5.70 4.68
C LEU A 54 -12.11 6.00 4.67
N GLU A 55 -11.67 7.03 5.38
CA GLU A 55 -10.26 7.40 5.50
C GLU A 55 -9.45 6.34 6.24
N LEU A 56 -10.02 5.76 7.31
CA LEU A 56 -9.38 4.66 8.04
C LEU A 56 -9.20 3.42 7.15
N LYS A 57 -10.23 3.03 6.39
CA LYS A 57 -10.14 1.93 5.42
C LYS A 57 -9.11 2.21 4.34
N ALA A 58 -9.12 3.43 3.76
CA ALA A 58 -8.15 3.82 2.74
C ALA A 58 -6.70 3.73 3.27
N ARG A 59 -6.45 4.22 4.50
CA ARG A 59 -5.15 4.11 5.15
C ARG A 59 -4.75 2.65 5.37
N LYS A 60 -5.66 1.81 5.90
CA LYS A 60 -5.40 0.39 6.14
C LYS A 60 -5.10 -0.37 4.83
N ILE A 61 -5.81 -0.04 3.74
CA ILE A 61 -5.55 -0.62 2.41
C ILE A 61 -4.19 -0.16 1.87
N ALA A 62 -3.80 1.09 2.08
CA ALA A 62 -2.48 1.58 1.69
C ALA A 62 -1.35 0.87 2.47
N GLU A 63 -1.53 0.62 3.77
CA GLU A 63 -0.60 -0.19 4.60
C GLU A 63 -0.48 -1.63 4.07
N LEU A 64 -1.61 -2.26 3.73
CA LEU A 64 -1.66 -3.58 3.12
C LEU A 64 -0.91 -3.62 1.78
N GLN A 65 -1.14 -2.65 0.90
CA GLN A 65 -0.47 -2.58 -0.40
C GLN A 65 1.04 -2.36 -0.27
N ALA A 66 1.47 -1.57 0.71
CA ALA A 66 2.88 -1.39 1.02
C ALA A 66 3.51 -2.70 1.54
N TYR A 67 2.78 -3.46 2.38
CA TYR A 67 3.22 -4.76 2.84
C TYR A 67 3.32 -5.79 1.69
N ASP A 68 2.31 -5.84 0.81
CA ASP A 68 2.30 -6.69 -0.38
C ASP A 68 3.50 -6.41 -1.30
N ALA A 69 3.83 -5.13 -1.49
CA ALA A 69 4.97 -4.71 -2.29
C ALA A 69 6.35 -4.95 -1.62
N SER A 70 6.37 -5.23 -0.32
CA SER A 70 7.61 -5.40 0.44
C SER A 70 8.25 -6.78 0.24
N GLU A 71 9.50 -6.91 0.65
CA GLU A 71 10.21 -8.19 0.70
C GLU A 71 9.55 -9.22 1.63
N SER A 72 8.63 -8.79 2.51
CA SER A 72 7.85 -9.71 3.34
C SER A 72 6.96 -10.62 2.51
N VAL A 73 6.49 -10.15 1.34
CA VAL A 73 5.65 -10.89 0.39
C VAL A 73 6.39 -11.14 -0.90
N ASN A 74 6.88 -10.09 -1.56
CA ASN A 74 7.56 -10.17 -2.86
C ASN A 74 9.04 -10.52 -2.69
N SER A 75 9.32 -11.79 -2.40
CA SER A 75 10.68 -12.30 -2.26
C SER A 75 10.71 -13.82 -2.45
N PHE A 76 11.77 -14.31 -3.05
CA PHE A 76 12.15 -15.72 -3.07
C PHE A 76 13.67 -15.83 -2.91
N SER A 77 14.19 -17.02 -2.63
CA SER A 77 15.62 -17.28 -2.52
C SER A 77 16.11 -18.35 -3.49
N ILE A 78 17.34 -18.19 -3.94
CA ILE A 78 18.10 -19.21 -4.70
C ILE A 78 19.42 -19.38 -3.96
N GLY A 79 19.56 -20.50 -3.23
CA GLY A 79 20.66 -20.64 -2.27
C GLY A 79 20.69 -19.45 -1.31
N ASN A 80 21.80 -18.71 -1.28
CA ASN A 80 21.98 -17.54 -0.38
C ASN A 80 21.57 -16.20 -1.01
N VAL A 81 21.05 -16.19 -2.24
CA VAL A 81 20.62 -14.96 -2.93
C VAL A 81 19.12 -14.82 -2.83
N SER A 82 18.65 -13.69 -2.32
CA SER A 82 17.24 -13.36 -2.26
C SER A 82 16.92 -12.19 -3.20
N GLY A 83 15.72 -12.18 -3.76
CA GLY A 83 15.25 -11.11 -4.62
C GLY A 83 13.83 -11.34 -5.12
N TRP A 84 13.41 -10.47 -6.02
CA TRP A 84 12.11 -10.57 -6.67
C TRP A 84 12.21 -10.25 -8.16
N LEU A 85 11.50 -11.01 -8.96
CA LEU A 85 11.31 -10.74 -10.38
C LEU A 85 9.87 -10.20 -10.57
N ASN A 86 9.75 -8.96 -11.03
CA ASN A 86 8.43 -8.39 -11.33
C ASN A 86 7.75 -9.13 -12.49
N LYS A 87 6.46 -8.92 -12.67
CA LYS A 87 5.65 -9.65 -13.67
C LYS A 87 6.19 -9.50 -15.09
N SER A 88 6.59 -8.31 -15.50
CA SER A 88 7.14 -8.07 -16.86
C SER A 88 8.45 -8.82 -17.08
N THR A 89 9.31 -8.84 -16.08
CA THR A 89 10.58 -9.60 -16.11
C THR A 89 10.31 -11.10 -16.20
N ARG A 90 9.41 -11.66 -15.40
CA ARG A 90 9.05 -13.08 -15.44
C ARG A 90 8.51 -13.49 -16.80
N VAL A 91 7.58 -12.70 -17.36
CA VAL A 91 7.00 -12.95 -18.70
C VAL A 91 8.07 -12.86 -19.78
N GLY A 92 8.94 -11.84 -19.73
CA GLY A 92 10.04 -11.69 -20.68
C GLY A 92 11.03 -12.85 -20.63
N LEU A 93 11.45 -13.26 -19.43
CA LEU A 93 12.34 -14.41 -19.24
C LEU A 93 11.70 -15.70 -19.74
N MET A 94 10.44 -15.98 -19.41
CA MET A 94 9.72 -17.17 -19.87
C MET A 94 9.70 -17.25 -21.40
N ASN A 95 9.42 -16.14 -22.07
CA ASN A 95 9.44 -16.08 -23.53
C ASN A 95 10.85 -16.31 -24.11
N SER A 96 11.86 -15.61 -23.58
CA SER A 96 13.26 -15.76 -24.06
C SER A 96 13.79 -17.16 -23.85
N ILE A 97 13.53 -17.77 -22.69
CA ILE A 97 13.96 -19.14 -22.37
C ILE A 97 13.25 -20.17 -23.27
N SER A 98 11.98 -19.93 -23.63
CA SER A 98 11.28 -20.78 -24.59
C SER A 98 11.94 -20.75 -25.97
N ILE A 99 12.38 -19.58 -26.44
CA ILE A 99 13.15 -19.44 -27.71
C ILE A 99 14.50 -20.12 -27.61
N GLU A 100 15.21 -19.98 -26.48
CA GLU A 100 16.48 -20.68 -26.26
C GLU A 100 16.33 -22.21 -26.35
N ARG A 101 15.26 -22.76 -25.73
CA ARG A 101 14.91 -24.18 -25.79
C ARG A 101 14.65 -24.64 -27.24
N GLU A 102 13.85 -23.90 -27.99
CA GLU A 102 13.56 -24.19 -29.40
C GLU A 102 14.80 -24.13 -30.30
N SER A 103 15.77 -23.28 -29.91
CA SER A 103 17.07 -23.16 -30.57
C SER A 103 18.07 -24.27 -30.19
N GLY A 104 17.66 -25.24 -29.36
CA GLY A 104 18.47 -26.37 -28.93
C GLY A 104 19.49 -26.06 -27.83
N ARG A 105 19.36 -24.97 -27.13
CA ARG A 105 20.17 -24.68 -25.95
C ARG A 105 19.74 -25.55 -24.77
N SER A 106 20.68 -25.92 -23.92
CA SER A 106 20.43 -26.68 -22.70
C SER A 106 20.43 -25.85 -21.43
N GLU A 107 21.02 -24.65 -21.48
CA GLU A 107 21.17 -23.75 -20.33
C GLU A 107 20.76 -22.32 -20.69
N THR A 108 20.34 -21.58 -19.67
CA THR A 108 20.06 -20.16 -19.73
C THR A 108 20.70 -19.41 -18.56
N THR A 109 20.79 -18.10 -18.67
CA THR A 109 21.30 -17.23 -17.62
C THR A 109 20.20 -16.30 -17.14
N ILE A 110 19.96 -16.28 -15.83
CA ILE A 110 19.06 -15.34 -15.15
C ILE A 110 19.90 -14.48 -14.20
N TRP A 111 19.64 -13.19 -14.19
CA TRP A 111 20.19 -12.27 -13.20
C TRP A 111 19.16 -12.01 -12.11
N LEU A 112 19.56 -12.23 -10.87
CA LEU A 112 18.77 -11.87 -9.68
C LEU A 112 19.60 -10.89 -8.86
N ASN A 113 19.20 -9.61 -8.87
CA ASN A 113 20.04 -8.52 -8.39
C ASN A 113 21.41 -8.56 -9.12
N ASP A 114 22.53 -8.60 -8.38
CA ASP A 114 23.89 -8.66 -8.93
C ASP A 114 24.40 -10.10 -9.15
N ALA A 115 23.59 -11.11 -8.82
CA ALA A 115 23.96 -12.51 -8.95
C ALA A 115 23.61 -13.07 -10.34
N LYS A 116 24.62 -13.64 -11.00
CA LYS A 116 24.46 -14.39 -12.26
C LYS A 116 24.17 -15.85 -11.94
N LEU A 117 23.02 -16.34 -12.37
CA LEU A 117 22.56 -17.71 -12.19
C LEU A 117 22.53 -18.42 -13.52
N VAL A 118 23.30 -19.50 -13.67
CA VAL A 118 23.25 -20.38 -14.86
C VAL A 118 22.47 -21.63 -14.48
N LEU A 119 21.37 -21.87 -15.16
CA LEU A 119 20.43 -22.95 -14.88
C LEU A 119 20.15 -23.75 -16.14
N SER A 120 19.83 -25.06 -16.01
CA SER A 120 19.21 -25.76 -17.14
C SER A 120 17.88 -25.11 -17.49
N ILE A 121 17.50 -25.16 -18.75
CA ILE A 121 16.26 -24.56 -19.26
C ILE A 121 15.04 -25.09 -18.50
N GLU A 122 15.00 -26.40 -18.25
CA GLU A 122 13.89 -27.02 -17.51
C GLU A 122 13.77 -26.46 -16.06
N LYS A 123 14.90 -26.33 -15.35
CA LYS A 123 14.93 -25.75 -14.00
C LYS A 123 14.52 -24.29 -14.00
N ALA A 124 14.94 -23.52 -14.99
CA ALA A 124 14.57 -22.12 -15.12
C ALA A 124 13.08 -21.92 -15.39
N ILE A 125 12.49 -22.74 -16.26
CA ILE A 125 11.06 -22.74 -16.56
C ILE A 125 10.26 -23.12 -15.33
N ASP A 126 10.60 -24.22 -14.64
CA ASP A 126 9.93 -24.69 -13.43
C ASP A 126 9.98 -23.62 -12.32
N MET A 127 11.15 -23.03 -12.10
CA MET A 127 11.31 -21.93 -11.14
C MET A 127 10.41 -20.73 -11.48
N LEU A 128 10.37 -20.28 -12.73
CA LEU A 128 9.55 -19.15 -13.15
C LEU A 128 8.05 -19.46 -13.01
N GLN A 129 7.63 -20.69 -13.30
CA GLN A 129 6.24 -21.14 -13.11
C GLN A 129 5.86 -21.13 -11.62
N GLN A 130 6.72 -21.62 -10.74
CA GLN A 130 6.47 -21.61 -9.30
C GLN A 130 6.40 -20.17 -8.75
N ILE A 131 7.26 -19.26 -9.21
CA ILE A 131 7.22 -17.84 -8.83
C ILE A 131 5.91 -17.19 -9.31
N GLU A 132 5.44 -17.52 -10.52
CA GLU A 132 4.16 -16.96 -11.04
C GLU A 132 2.95 -17.47 -10.23
N LEU A 133 2.92 -18.77 -9.87
CA LEU A 133 1.87 -19.32 -9.01
C LEU A 133 1.90 -18.71 -7.60
N TYR A 134 3.09 -18.51 -7.05
CA TYR A 134 3.28 -17.81 -5.79
C TYR A 134 2.75 -16.38 -5.85
N ALA A 135 3.14 -15.63 -6.88
CA ALA A 135 2.68 -14.25 -7.08
C ALA A 135 1.15 -14.17 -7.24
N LEU A 136 0.54 -15.13 -7.94
CA LEU A 136 -0.91 -15.22 -8.09
C LEU A 136 -1.58 -15.48 -6.74
N ALA A 137 -1.04 -16.38 -5.92
CA ALA A 137 -1.56 -16.67 -4.58
C ALA A 137 -1.45 -15.45 -3.66
N CYS A 138 -0.33 -14.71 -3.67
CA CYS A 138 -0.18 -13.45 -2.95
C CYS A 138 -1.23 -12.43 -3.38
N TYR A 139 -1.41 -12.25 -4.69
CA TYR A 139 -2.43 -11.35 -5.23
C TYR A 139 -3.84 -11.70 -4.73
N HIS A 140 -4.23 -12.97 -4.74
CA HIS A 140 -5.55 -13.40 -4.23
C HIS A 140 -5.70 -13.11 -2.73
N THR A 141 -4.64 -13.33 -1.94
CA THR A 141 -4.64 -13.02 -0.51
C THR A 141 -4.83 -11.51 -0.29
N THR A 142 -4.10 -10.67 -1.00
CA THR A 142 -4.22 -9.22 -0.94
C THR A 142 -5.62 -8.75 -1.32
N GLN A 143 -6.21 -9.28 -2.41
CA GLN A 143 -7.58 -8.94 -2.80
C GLN A 143 -8.61 -9.40 -1.75
N GLY A 144 -8.39 -10.56 -1.13
CA GLY A 144 -9.21 -11.04 -0.01
C GLY A 144 -9.18 -10.07 1.18
N HIS A 145 -8.00 -9.59 1.56
CA HIS A 145 -7.86 -8.59 2.63
C HIS A 145 -8.51 -7.24 2.27
N ILE A 146 -8.33 -6.74 1.04
CA ILE A 146 -9.00 -5.51 0.59
C ILE A 146 -10.51 -5.64 0.73
N LYS A 147 -11.07 -6.77 0.27
CA LYS A 147 -12.51 -7.05 0.41
C LYS A 147 -12.93 -7.06 1.88
N ALA A 148 -12.19 -7.75 2.74
CA ALA A 148 -12.49 -7.82 4.17
C ALA A 148 -12.43 -6.44 4.85
N ILE A 149 -11.39 -5.63 4.61
CA ILE A 149 -11.27 -4.27 5.16
C ILE A 149 -12.47 -3.41 4.74
N ASN A 150 -12.92 -3.51 3.48
CA ASN A 150 -14.06 -2.75 3.00
C ASN A 150 -15.38 -3.13 3.70
N GLN A 151 -15.49 -4.33 4.24
CA GLN A 151 -16.67 -4.82 4.95
C GLN A 151 -16.69 -4.47 6.45
N LEU A 152 -15.58 -4.01 7.04
CA LEU A 152 -15.52 -3.61 8.45
C LEU A 152 -16.40 -2.38 8.68
N GLU A 153 -17.07 -2.32 9.81
CA GLU A 153 -18.07 -1.29 10.10
C GLU A 153 -17.66 -0.33 11.23
N THR A 154 -16.63 -0.69 12.01
CA THR A 154 -16.17 0.12 13.15
C THR A 154 -14.70 0.50 13.02
N LYS A 155 -14.31 1.58 13.70
CA LYS A 155 -12.93 2.05 13.79
C LYS A 155 -12.04 0.99 14.43
N GLU A 156 -12.51 0.39 15.53
CA GLU A 156 -11.80 -0.63 16.31
C GLU A 156 -11.50 -1.86 15.47
N GLU A 157 -12.45 -2.32 14.65
CA GLU A 157 -12.25 -3.45 13.74
C GLU A 157 -11.18 -3.13 12.68
N ILE A 158 -11.22 -1.91 12.09
CA ILE A 158 -10.25 -1.49 11.08
C ILE A 158 -8.86 -1.41 11.67
N GLU A 159 -8.71 -0.81 12.86
CA GLU A 159 -7.42 -0.67 13.54
C GLU A 159 -6.84 -2.03 13.93
N ALA A 160 -7.66 -2.93 14.47
CA ALA A 160 -7.26 -4.27 14.90
C ALA A 160 -7.03 -5.26 13.73
N TYR A 161 -7.47 -4.92 12.51
CA TYR A 161 -7.40 -5.85 11.39
C TYR A 161 -5.95 -6.20 11.02
N ASN A 162 -5.64 -7.50 11.08
CA ASN A 162 -4.32 -8.03 10.74
C ASN A 162 -4.31 -8.61 9.31
N PHE A 163 -3.72 -7.88 8.38
CA PHE A 163 -3.55 -8.28 6.99
C PHE A 163 -2.25 -9.05 6.71
N LYS A 164 -1.40 -9.29 7.71
CA LYS A 164 -0.10 -9.99 7.52
C LYS A 164 -0.23 -11.51 7.54
N THR A 165 -1.43 -12.04 7.45
CA THR A 165 -1.74 -13.47 7.51
C THR A 165 -2.26 -13.99 6.18
N GLY A 166 -2.26 -15.32 6.00
CA GLY A 166 -2.82 -15.97 4.83
C GLY A 166 -1.96 -15.94 3.57
N TYR A 167 -0.82 -15.25 3.56
CA TYR A 167 0.13 -15.30 2.46
C TYR A 167 0.82 -16.66 2.38
N PRO A 168 1.13 -17.15 1.17
CA PRO A 168 1.87 -18.39 1.00
C PRO A 168 3.27 -18.30 1.61
N GLY A 169 3.82 -19.45 2.02
CA GLY A 169 5.22 -19.54 2.46
C GLY A 169 6.17 -19.14 1.33
N LYS A 170 7.24 -18.41 1.66
CA LYS A 170 8.24 -17.96 0.67
C LYS A 170 8.88 -19.14 -0.05
N LEU A 171 9.11 -18.96 -1.35
CA LEU A 171 9.80 -19.93 -2.15
C LEU A 171 11.31 -19.91 -1.87
N SER A 172 11.91 -21.11 -1.87
CA SER A 172 13.35 -21.30 -1.82
C SER A 172 13.74 -22.37 -2.82
N PHE A 173 14.69 -22.02 -3.70
CA PHE A 173 15.15 -22.90 -4.78
C PHE A 173 16.61 -23.30 -4.54
N PHE A 174 16.92 -24.54 -4.84
CA PHE A 174 18.31 -25.06 -4.88
C PHE A 174 19.11 -24.84 -3.58
N GLY A 175 18.42 -24.92 -2.44
CA GLY A 175 19.03 -24.94 -1.10
C GLY A 175 19.52 -26.30 -0.69
#